data_8ec9aa98d48f9097fa9926ca98436cb3
#
_entry.id   8ec9aa98d48f9097fa9926ca98436cb3
#
_cell.length_a   1.000
_cell.length_b   1.000
_cell.length_c   1.000
_cell.angle_alpha   90.00
_cell.angle_beta   90.00
_cell.angle_gamma   90.00
#
_symmetry.space_group_name_H-M   'P 1'
#
loop_
_entity.id
_entity.type
_entity.pdbx_description
1 polymer ?
#
loop_
_entity_poly.entity_id
_entity_poly.type
_entity_poly.pdbx_seq_one_letter_code
_entity_poly.pdbx_strand_id
1 'polypeptide(L)'
;MPIGAEKEGRKIAVEIKSFLGKSALDDLEDALGQYGIYRVMLERREPERIMYLAIPNDTKEMLMEEEDFRYILLEFQARLIFYDRDGKEELEWIELENIER
;
A
#
# COMPACT_ATOMS: atom_id res chain seq x y z
N MET A 1 -12.33 -1.20 2.88
CA MET A 1 -12.24 -2.32 3.82
C MET A 1 -11.14 -3.26 3.40
N PRO A 2 -10.17 -3.59 4.25
CA PRO A 2 -9.09 -4.48 3.83
C PRO A 2 -9.57 -5.92 3.66
N ILE A 3 -8.89 -6.64 2.77
CA ILE A 3 -9.16 -8.04 2.48
C ILE A 3 -8.11 -8.88 3.19
N GLY A 4 -8.55 -9.89 3.95
CA GLY A 4 -7.65 -10.84 4.59
C GLY A 4 -7.09 -11.83 3.57
N ALA A 5 -5.80 -12.16 3.69
CA ALA A 5 -5.13 -13.10 2.81
C ALA A 5 -3.93 -13.75 3.51
N GLU A 6 -3.22 -14.60 2.81
CA GLU A 6 -1.97 -15.19 3.30
C GLU A 6 -0.89 -15.06 2.23
N LYS A 7 0.34 -14.84 2.68
CA LYS A 7 1.52 -14.82 1.82
C LYS A 7 2.61 -15.65 2.50
N GLU A 8 3.02 -16.73 1.84
CA GLU A 8 4.10 -17.59 2.34
C GLU A 8 3.86 -18.01 3.81
N GLY A 9 2.63 -18.39 4.10
CA GLY A 9 2.24 -18.81 5.45
C GLY A 9 1.99 -17.68 6.44
N ARG A 10 2.17 -16.44 6.04
CA ARG A 10 1.91 -15.28 6.89
C ARG A 10 0.54 -14.69 6.60
N LYS A 11 -0.15 -14.30 7.68
CA LYS A 11 -1.43 -13.61 7.55
C LYS A 11 -1.19 -12.14 7.20
N ILE A 12 -1.87 -11.67 6.18
CA ILE A 12 -1.80 -10.26 5.76
C ILE A 12 -3.21 -9.71 5.60
N ALA A 13 -3.30 -8.38 5.55
CA ALA A 13 -4.50 -7.66 5.15
C ALA A 13 -4.11 -6.68 4.06
N VAL A 14 -4.97 -6.53 3.05
CA VAL A 14 -4.66 -5.71 1.88
C VAL A 14 -5.78 -4.68 1.68
N GLU A 15 -5.41 -3.41 1.70
CA GLU A 15 -6.31 -2.31 1.29
C GLU A 15 -5.98 -1.98 -0.15
N ILE A 16 -6.98 -2.07 -1.02
CA ILE A 16 -6.79 -1.84 -2.47
C ILE A 16 -7.31 -0.45 -2.84
N LYS A 17 -6.48 0.34 -3.51
CA LYS A 17 -6.86 1.66 -4.04
C LYS A 17 -6.59 1.73 -5.52
N SER A 18 -7.56 2.21 -6.29
CA SER A 18 -7.48 2.21 -7.74
C SER A 18 -6.75 3.41 -8.34
N PHE A 19 -6.62 4.50 -7.62
CA PHE A 19 -5.98 5.74 -8.10
C PHE A 19 -6.61 6.25 -9.42
N LEU A 20 -7.94 6.27 -9.46
CA LEU A 20 -8.69 6.78 -10.62
C LEU A 20 -9.29 8.17 -10.35
N GLY A 21 -8.92 8.81 -9.26
CA GLY A 21 -9.41 10.13 -8.90
C GLY A 21 -8.77 11.25 -9.70
N LYS A 22 -9.19 12.49 -9.39
CA LYS A 22 -8.75 13.68 -10.12
C LYS A 22 -7.30 14.06 -9.86
N SER A 23 -6.77 13.69 -8.71
CA SER A 23 -5.44 14.10 -8.25
C SER A 23 -4.75 12.92 -7.58
N ALA A 24 -3.49 12.69 -7.96
CA ALA A 24 -2.69 11.66 -7.32
C ALA A 24 -2.51 11.94 -5.83
N LEU A 25 -2.38 13.22 -5.44
CA LEU A 25 -2.25 13.58 -4.03
C LEU A 25 -3.52 13.28 -3.26
N ASP A 26 -4.70 13.59 -3.81
CA ASP A 26 -5.97 13.29 -3.16
C ASP A 26 -6.15 11.77 -2.99
N ASP A 27 -5.81 11.01 -4.02
CA ASP A 27 -5.88 9.55 -3.96
C ASP A 27 -4.92 8.99 -2.91
N LEU A 28 -3.73 9.58 -2.82
CA LEU A 28 -2.74 9.17 -1.81
C LEU A 28 -3.23 9.49 -0.40
N GLU A 29 -3.82 10.67 -0.19
CA GLU A 29 -4.40 11.05 1.10
C GLU A 29 -5.47 10.05 1.54
N ASP A 30 -6.39 9.72 0.63
CA ASP A 30 -7.45 8.75 0.91
C ASP A 30 -6.87 7.37 1.22
N ALA A 31 -5.93 6.93 0.41
CA ALA A 31 -5.29 5.62 0.57
C ALA A 31 -4.58 5.51 1.92
N LEU A 32 -3.77 6.51 2.25
CA LEU A 32 -3.00 6.49 3.49
C LEU A 32 -3.87 6.68 4.72
N GLY A 33 -4.93 7.48 4.61
CA GLY A 33 -5.89 7.64 5.70
C GLY A 33 -6.53 6.30 6.05
N GLN A 34 -7.03 5.58 5.06
CA GLN A 34 -7.64 4.26 5.26
C GLN A 34 -6.61 3.24 5.73
N TYR A 35 -5.45 3.21 5.08
CA TYR A 35 -4.35 2.32 5.46
C TYR A 35 -3.95 2.50 6.92
N GLY A 36 -3.75 3.75 7.34
CA GLY A 36 -3.32 4.06 8.70
C GLY A 36 -4.36 3.66 9.75
N ILE A 37 -5.63 3.95 9.48
CA ILE A 37 -6.71 3.59 10.39
C ILE A 37 -6.80 2.07 10.54
N TYR A 38 -6.82 1.35 9.42
CA TYR A 38 -6.93 -0.11 9.46
C TYR A 38 -5.68 -0.76 10.06
N ARG A 39 -4.50 -0.20 9.81
CA ARG A 39 -3.27 -0.71 10.41
C ARG A 39 -3.33 -0.68 11.95
N VAL A 40 -3.77 0.44 12.51
CA VAL A 40 -3.90 0.59 13.96
C VAL A 40 -4.93 -0.40 14.51
N MET A 41 -6.08 -0.52 13.84
CA MET A 41 -7.11 -1.47 14.26
C MET A 41 -6.59 -2.91 14.24
N LEU A 42 -5.85 -3.30 13.21
CA LEU A 42 -5.30 -4.65 13.10
C LEU A 42 -4.23 -4.92 14.15
N GLU A 43 -3.38 -3.95 14.44
CA GLU A 43 -2.37 -4.10 15.51
C GLU A 43 -3.00 -4.45 16.85
N ARG A 44 -4.20 -3.95 17.09
CA ARG A 44 -4.92 -4.24 18.33
C ARG A 44 -5.69 -5.56 18.30
N ARG A 45 -6.26 -5.94 17.16
CA ARG A 45 -7.18 -7.09 17.04
C ARG A 45 -6.51 -8.34 16.52
N GLU A 46 -5.59 -8.20 15.58
CA GLU A 46 -4.90 -9.31 14.93
C GLU A 46 -3.43 -8.95 14.74
N PRO A 47 -2.65 -8.83 15.82
CA PRO A 47 -1.27 -8.33 15.74
C PRO A 47 -0.34 -9.16 14.86
N GLU A 48 -0.68 -10.41 14.57
CA GLU A 48 0.09 -11.28 13.67
C GLU A 48 -0.14 -10.97 12.19
N ARG A 49 -1.18 -10.18 11.87
CA ARG A 49 -1.53 -9.85 10.48
C ARG A 49 -0.85 -8.56 10.05
N ILE A 50 -0.13 -8.61 8.94
CA ILE A 50 0.60 -7.46 8.41
C ILE A 50 -0.25 -6.73 7.38
N MET A 51 -0.37 -5.41 7.51
CA MET A 51 -1.16 -4.57 6.60
C MET A 51 -0.34 -4.13 5.38
N TYR A 52 -0.93 -4.28 4.20
CA TYR A 52 -0.36 -3.80 2.93
C TYR A 52 -1.35 -2.88 2.23
N LEU A 53 -0.81 -1.93 1.46
CA LEU A 53 -1.56 -1.06 0.58
C LEU A 53 -1.27 -1.49 -0.86
N ALA A 54 -2.30 -1.95 -1.58
CA ALA A 54 -2.17 -2.36 -2.97
C ALA A 54 -2.61 -1.24 -3.89
N ILE A 55 -1.73 -0.83 -4.81
CA ILE A 55 -1.98 0.25 -5.76
C ILE A 55 -1.57 -0.20 -7.16
N PRO A 56 -2.14 0.40 -8.23
CA PRO A 56 -1.80 -0.01 -9.58
C PRO A 56 -0.35 0.27 -9.93
N ASN A 57 0.26 -0.64 -10.68
CA ASN A 57 1.66 -0.52 -11.07
C ASN A 57 1.92 0.68 -11.99
N ASP A 58 0.91 1.18 -12.69
CA ASP A 58 1.05 2.38 -13.53
C ASP A 58 1.25 3.66 -12.72
N THR A 59 1.03 3.63 -11.41
CA THR A 59 1.29 4.78 -10.52
C THR A 59 2.66 4.71 -9.85
N LYS A 60 3.37 3.58 -10.00
CA LYS A 60 4.62 3.33 -9.29
C LYS A 60 5.68 4.39 -9.58
N GLU A 61 5.91 4.68 -10.86
CA GLU A 61 6.94 5.63 -11.28
C GLU A 61 6.72 7.00 -10.63
N MET A 62 5.50 7.50 -10.71
CA MET A 62 5.12 8.79 -10.12
C MET A 62 5.35 8.80 -8.61
N LEU A 63 4.90 7.76 -7.91
CA LEU A 63 5.03 7.69 -6.45
C LEU A 63 6.48 7.53 -6.00
N MET A 64 7.28 6.76 -6.74
CA MET A 64 8.66 6.49 -6.35
C MET A 64 9.65 7.55 -6.78
N GLU A 65 9.35 8.33 -7.82
CA GLU A 65 10.21 9.41 -8.27
C GLU A 65 10.03 10.70 -7.47
N GLU A 66 8.83 10.91 -6.93
CA GLU A 66 8.54 12.11 -6.15
C GLU A 66 9.08 11.94 -4.73
N GLU A 67 10.06 12.78 -4.38
CA GLU A 67 10.73 12.70 -3.08
C GLU A 67 9.74 12.80 -1.91
N ASP A 68 8.82 13.77 -1.96
CA ASP A 68 7.84 13.95 -0.89
C ASP A 68 6.98 12.70 -0.71
N PHE A 69 6.58 12.06 -1.80
CA PHE A 69 5.75 10.86 -1.73
C PHE A 69 6.51 9.70 -1.07
N ARG A 70 7.82 9.55 -1.38
CA ARG A 70 8.64 8.52 -0.72
C ARG A 70 8.72 8.74 0.79
N TYR A 71 8.96 9.98 1.22
CA TYR A 71 9.00 10.32 2.65
C TYR A 71 7.66 10.05 3.32
N ILE A 72 6.56 10.42 2.67
CA ILE A 72 5.22 10.18 3.21
C ILE A 72 4.98 8.67 3.37
N LEU A 73 5.29 7.88 2.36
CA LEU A 73 5.11 6.43 2.43
C LEU A 73 5.89 5.81 3.57
N LEU A 74 7.12 6.29 3.79
CA LEU A 74 7.96 5.81 4.89
C LEU A 74 7.41 6.22 6.26
N GLU A 75 7.00 7.47 6.41
CA GLU A 75 6.46 7.95 7.69
C GLU A 75 5.16 7.24 8.06
N PHE A 76 4.33 6.89 7.08
CA PHE A 76 3.11 6.14 7.30
C PHE A 76 3.34 4.64 7.37
N GLN A 77 4.59 4.20 7.25
CA GLN A 77 4.97 2.78 7.24
C GLN A 77 4.14 1.98 6.23
N ALA A 78 3.99 2.55 5.04
CA ALA A 78 3.14 1.98 4.00
C ALA A 78 3.84 0.85 3.26
N ARG A 79 3.55 -0.39 3.63
CA ARG A 79 4.00 -1.57 2.89
C ARG A 79 3.17 -1.67 1.62
N LEU A 80 3.82 -1.71 0.48
CA LEU A 80 3.16 -1.59 -0.81
C LEU A 80 3.13 -2.90 -1.59
N ILE A 81 2.02 -3.09 -2.32
CA ILE A 81 1.92 -4.10 -3.36
C ILE A 81 1.51 -3.35 -4.63
N PHE A 82 2.28 -3.52 -5.70
CA PHE A 82 1.88 -2.99 -7.00
C PHE A 82 1.22 -4.09 -7.80
N TYR A 83 0.03 -3.79 -8.35
CA TYR A 83 -0.72 -4.75 -9.15
C TYR A 83 -0.95 -4.21 -10.56
N ASP A 84 -1.11 -5.12 -11.52
CA ASP A 84 -1.47 -4.78 -12.89
C ASP A 84 -2.99 -4.68 -12.97
N ARG A 85 -3.52 -3.57 -13.48
CA ARG A 85 -4.98 -3.37 -13.62
C ARG A 85 -5.62 -4.45 -14.48
N ASP A 86 -4.88 -4.98 -15.45
CA ASP A 86 -5.36 -6.03 -16.36
C ASP A 86 -5.12 -7.44 -15.82
N GLY A 87 -4.43 -7.56 -14.70
CA GLY A 87 -4.13 -8.84 -14.08
C GLY A 87 -3.17 -9.72 -14.85
N LYS A 88 -2.40 -9.15 -15.78
CA LYS A 88 -1.47 -9.90 -16.64
C LYS A 88 -0.09 -10.10 -16.05
N GLU A 89 0.36 -9.17 -15.21
CA GLU A 89 1.67 -9.21 -14.59
C GLU A 89 1.56 -9.64 -13.15
N GLU A 90 2.65 -10.21 -12.62
CA GLU A 90 2.72 -10.61 -11.22
C GLU A 90 2.71 -9.40 -10.28
N LEU A 91 2.27 -9.63 -9.05
CA LEU A 91 2.31 -8.62 -8.00
C LEU A 91 3.76 -8.29 -7.65
N GLU A 92 4.03 -7.01 -7.42
CA GLU A 92 5.33 -6.56 -6.94
C GLU A 92 5.20 -6.11 -5.49
N TRP A 93 5.96 -6.71 -4.60
CA TRP A 93 5.94 -6.43 -3.17
C TRP A 93 7.10 -5.51 -2.81
N ILE A 94 6.79 -4.38 -2.15
CA ILE A 94 7.82 -3.41 -1.75
C ILE A 94 7.91 -3.38 -0.23
N GLU A 95 9.08 -3.75 0.29
CA GLU A 95 9.35 -3.64 1.72
C GLU A 95 9.80 -2.21 2.05
N LEU A 96 9.57 -1.79 3.30
CA LEU A 96 9.89 -0.41 3.72
C LEU A 96 11.38 -0.07 3.56
N GLU A 97 12.26 -1.02 3.84
CA GLU A 97 13.71 -0.81 3.74
C GLU A 97 14.18 -0.61 2.30
N ASN A 98 13.36 -0.95 1.32
CA ASN A 98 13.69 -0.76 -0.09
C ASN A 98 13.21 0.58 -0.64
N ILE A 99 12.58 1.41 0.18
CA ILE A 99 12.16 2.75 -0.20
C ILE A 99 13.26 3.72 0.24
N GLU A 100 13.91 4.35 -0.73
CA GLU A 100 14.99 5.31 -0.46
C GLU A 100 14.45 6.70 -0.15
N ARG A 101 15.05 7.33 0.84
CA ARG A 101 14.76 8.72 1.18
C ARG A 101 15.53 9.69 0.30
#